data_4b75f9f6906f15932c2c18b070873c18
#
_entry.id   4b75f9f6906f15932c2c18b070873c18
#
_cell.length_a   1.000
_cell.length_b   1.000
_cell.length_c   1.000
_cell.angle_alpha   90.00
_cell.angle_beta   90.00
_cell.angle_gamma   90.00
#
_symmetry.space_group_name_H-M   'P 1'
#
loop_
_entity.id
_entity.type
_entity.pdbx_description
1 polymer ?
#
loop_
_entity_poly.entity_id
_entity_poly.type
_entity_poly.pdbx_seq_one_letter_code
_entity_poly.pdbx_strand_id
1 'polypeptide(L)'
;MYQIQHETEEVLYNPREYDNLGSMVCYHSRYNLGDKNPYLPGHYKPNPRNFSGWGHMRQYLEKVHDLAVCLPVYMYEYGAVAVSTKLFSCLWDSGQIGFIFVSKEKLRKEYGVKRVTASLVAKAVRILEAEVQEYNQYLNQ
;
A
#
# COMPACT_ATOMS: atom_id res chain seq x y z
N MET A 1 28.57 -14.89 12.89
CA MET A 1 28.20 -14.23 14.02
C MET A 1 27.70 -12.85 13.80
N TYR A 2 28.59 -11.93 13.27
CA TYR A 2 28.27 -10.71 12.91
C TYR A 2 27.24 -10.66 11.86
N GLN A 3 27.03 -11.64 10.92
CA GLN A 3 26.03 -11.66 9.89
C GLN A 3 24.64 -11.82 10.44
N ILE A 4 24.48 -12.58 11.49
CA ILE A 4 23.20 -12.77 12.13
C ILE A 4 22.67 -11.46 12.69
N GLN A 5 23.55 -10.64 13.23
CA GLN A 5 23.16 -9.35 13.75
C GLN A 5 22.71 -8.39 12.66
N HIS A 6 23.36 -8.45 11.50
CA HIS A 6 22.96 -7.65 10.37
C HIS A 6 21.56 -8.03 9.91
N GLU A 7 21.27 -9.30 9.81
CA GLU A 7 19.94 -9.75 9.42
C GLU A 7 18.90 -9.30 10.40
N THR A 8 19.21 -9.37 11.69
CA THR A 8 18.29 -8.95 12.72
C THR A 8 17.99 -7.46 12.62
N GLU A 9 18.99 -6.63 12.33
CA GLU A 9 18.79 -5.21 12.18
C GLU A 9 17.91 -4.89 10.98
N GLU A 10 18.14 -5.57 9.85
CA GLU A 10 17.34 -5.33 8.66
C GLU A 10 15.88 -5.65 8.88
N VAL A 11 15.59 -6.71 9.62
CA VAL A 11 14.22 -7.12 9.87
C VAL A 11 13.47 -6.20 10.81
N LEU A 12 14.15 -5.31 11.52
CA LEU A 12 13.50 -4.37 12.41
C LEU A 12 13.00 -3.11 11.72
N TYR A 13 13.43 -2.87 10.50
CA TYR A 13 13.05 -1.66 9.80
C TYR A 13 11.76 -1.85 9.01
N ASN A 14 10.77 -1.00 9.32
CA ASN A 14 9.51 -1.00 8.59
C ASN A 14 9.72 -0.33 7.23
N PRO A 15 9.57 -1.07 6.11
CA PRO A 15 9.79 -0.50 4.78
C PRO A 15 8.81 0.61 4.43
N ARG A 16 7.66 0.70 5.12
CA ARG A 16 6.71 1.78 4.88
C ARG A 16 7.16 3.13 5.45
N GLU A 17 8.22 3.16 6.22
CA GLU A 17 8.77 4.39 6.78
C GLU A 17 9.79 5.04 5.85
N TYR A 18 10.17 4.35 4.77
CA TYR A 18 11.12 4.86 3.79
C TYR A 18 10.41 5.48 2.60
N ASP A 19 11.20 6.01 1.67
CA ASP A 19 10.70 6.65 0.47
C ASP A 19 10.14 5.62 -0.50
N ASN A 20 8.83 5.54 -0.58
CA ASN A 20 8.13 4.59 -1.43
C ASN A 20 7.42 5.32 -2.57
N LEU A 21 7.21 4.63 -3.68
CA LEU A 21 6.42 5.18 -4.77
C LEU A 21 4.96 5.26 -4.38
N GLY A 22 4.42 4.19 -3.80
CA GLY A 22 3.02 4.10 -3.42
C GLY A 22 2.74 4.60 -2.03
N SER A 23 1.53 5.12 -1.83
CA SER A 23 0.98 5.44 -0.52
C SER A 23 0.02 4.32 -0.14
N MET A 24 0.14 3.80 1.07
CA MET A 24 -0.67 2.67 1.53
C MET A 24 -1.58 3.11 2.67
N VAL A 25 -2.90 3.03 2.45
CA VAL A 25 -3.89 3.35 3.46
C VAL A 25 -4.64 2.09 3.84
N CYS A 26 -4.62 1.76 5.12
CA CYS A 26 -5.24 0.54 5.64
C CYS A 26 -6.15 0.85 6.81
N TYR A 27 -7.18 0.02 6.95
CA TYR A 27 -8.16 0.11 8.02
C TYR A 27 -8.34 -1.26 8.65
N HIS A 28 -8.03 -1.37 9.92
CA HIS A 28 -8.26 -2.59 10.67
C HIS A 28 -8.48 -2.24 12.13
N SER A 29 -9.41 -2.91 12.78
CA SER A 29 -9.77 -2.59 14.15
C SER A 29 -8.70 -2.98 15.17
N ARG A 30 -7.88 -3.98 14.85
CA ARG A 30 -6.89 -4.50 15.79
C ARG A 30 -5.45 -4.22 15.44
N TYR A 31 -5.16 -3.95 14.17
CA TYR A 31 -3.78 -3.76 13.70
C TYR A 31 -3.61 -2.39 13.06
N ASN A 32 -2.51 -1.75 13.40
CA ASN A 32 -2.15 -0.48 12.79
C ASN A 32 -1.23 -0.75 11.61
N LEU A 33 -1.82 -0.90 10.44
CA LEU A 33 -1.12 -1.27 9.21
C LEU A 33 -1.09 -0.12 8.21
N GLY A 34 -0.13 -0.18 7.29
CA GLY A 34 0.05 0.81 6.25
C GLY A 34 0.87 1.99 6.70
N ASP A 35 0.76 3.08 5.96
CA ASP A 35 1.54 4.29 6.22
C ASP A 35 0.92 5.06 7.38
N LYS A 36 1.76 5.66 8.21
CA LYS A 36 1.29 6.46 9.34
C LYS A 36 0.56 7.70 8.87
N ASN A 37 1.09 8.31 7.84
CA ASN A 37 0.56 9.57 7.33
C ASN A 37 0.67 9.57 5.81
N PRO A 38 -0.19 8.84 5.11
CA PRO A 38 -0.08 8.67 3.66
C PRO A 38 -0.45 9.93 2.87
N TYR A 39 -0.87 10.98 3.55
CA TYR A 39 -1.32 12.20 2.90
C TYR A 39 -0.43 13.39 3.22
N LEU A 40 -0.34 14.30 2.27
CA LEU A 40 0.34 15.58 2.48
C LEU A 40 -0.44 16.42 3.50
N PRO A 41 0.19 17.42 4.12
CA PRO A 41 -0.52 18.32 5.01
C PRO A 41 -1.76 18.91 4.35
N GLY A 42 -2.88 18.92 5.07
CA GLY A 42 -4.16 19.38 4.53
C GLY A 42 -5.00 18.29 3.89
N HIS A 43 -4.42 17.12 3.65
CA HIS A 43 -5.15 15.97 3.15
C HIS A 43 -5.31 14.97 4.28
N TYR A 44 -6.49 14.44 4.45
CA TYR A 44 -6.80 13.58 5.56
C TYR A 44 -7.18 12.19 5.09
N LYS A 45 -6.80 11.19 5.88
CA LYS A 45 -7.19 9.82 5.65
C LYS A 45 -8.73 9.74 5.65
N PRO A 46 -9.36 9.24 4.57
CA PRO A 46 -10.80 9.21 4.53
C PRO A 46 -11.37 8.29 5.60
N ASN A 47 -12.50 8.71 6.17
CA ASN A 47 -13.21 7.92 7.18
C ASN A 47 -14.03 6.84 6.45
N PRO A 48 -13.80 5.55 6.73
CA PRO A 48 -14.49 4.47 6.01
C PRO A 48 -16.01 4.50 6.19
N ARG A 49 -16.51 5.15 7.24
CA ARG A 49 -17.96 5.29 7.48
C ARG A 49 -18.65 6.16 6.45
N ASN A 50 -17.89 6.99 5.73
CA ASN A 50 -18.46 7.89 4.73
C ASN A 50 -18.68 7.21 3.38
N PHE A 51 -18.37 5.92 3.28
CA PHE A 51 -18.44 5.19 2.02
C PHE A 51 -19.31 3.95 2.16
N SER A 52 -19.98 3.59 1.07
CA SER A 52 -20.82 2.40 1.03
C SER A 52 -20.00 1.11 0.90
N GLY A 53 -18.73 1.21 0.53
CA GLY A 53 -17.83 0.08 0.40
C GLY A 53 -16.52 0.49 -0.24
N TRP A 54 -15.68 -0.48 -0.51
CA TRP A 54 -14.34 -0.24 -1.07
C TRP A 54 -14.39 0.41 -2.45
N GLY A 55 -15.36 0.01 -3.28
CA GLY A 55 -15.50 0.62 -4.61
C GLY A 55 -15.81 2.11 -4.56
N HIS A 56 -16.65 2.51 -3.62
CA HIS A 56 -16.98 3.91 -3.40
C HIS A 56 -15.76 4.70 -2.93
N MET A 57 -15.00 4.14 -1.98
CA MET A 57 -13.77 4.76 -1.49
C MET A 57 -12.73 4.88 -2.61
N ARG A 58 -12.60 3.86 -3.45
CA ARG A 58 -11.67 3.89 -4.58
C ARG A 58 -12.02 5.04 -5.54
N GLN A 59 -13.28 5.21 -5.86
CA GLN A 59 -13.72 6.30 -6.74
C GLN A 59 -13.36 7.66 -6.15
N TYR A 60 -13.55 7.80 -4.87
CA TYR A 60 -13.20 9.03 -4.16
C TYR A 60 -11.69 9.29 -4.24
N LEU A 61 -10.87 8.29 -3.96
CA LEU A 61 -9.42 8.42 -4.01
C LEU A 61 -8.94 8.76 -5.42
N GLU A 62 -9.50 8.10 -6.43
CA GLU A 62 -9.14 8.35 -7.83
C GLU A 62 -9.45 9.79 -8.23
N LYS A 63 -10.57 10.31 -7.78
CA LYS A 63 -10.99 11.66 -8.11
C LYS A 63 -10.17 12.71 -7.39
N VAL A 64 -9.98 12.55 -6.09
CA VAL A 64 -9.31 13.55 -5.25
C VAL A 64 -7.83 13.65 -5.56
N HIS A 65 -7.18 12.53 -5.83
CA HIS A 65 -5.73 12.48 -6.02
C HIS A 65 -5.28 12.34 -7.47
N ASP A 66 -6.22 12.24 -8.41
CA ASP A 66 -5.91 12.01 -9.82
C ASP A 66 -4.95 10.83 -9.95
N LEU A 67 -5.41 9.65 -9.55
CA LEU A 67 -4.56 8.48 -9.43
C LEU A 67 -4.20 7.87 -10.78
N ALA A 68 -2.95 7.46 -10.91
CA ALA A 68 -2.49 6.66 -12.04
C ALA A 68 -2.69 5.17 -11.75
N VAL A 69 -2.49 4.76 -10.49
CA VAL A 69 -2.64 3.36 -10.06
C VAL A 69 -3.28 3.34 -8.69
N CYS A 70 -4.23 2.44 -8.51
CA CYS A 70 -4.87 2.20 -7.22
C CYS A 70 -5.14 0.71 -7.10
N LEU A 71 -4.41 0.04 -6.24
CA LEU A 71 -4.53 -1.41 -6.05
C LEU A 71 -5.13 -1.70 -4.69
N PRO A 72 -5.98 -2.72 -4.58
CA PRO A 72 -6.49 -3.13 -3.28
C PRO A 72 -5.38 -3.79 -2.45
N VAL A 73 -5.48 -3.66 -1.14
CA VAL A 73 -4.63 -4.40 -0.21
C VAL A 73 -5.52 -5.32 0.59
N TYR A 74 -5.22 -6.60 0.54
CA TYR A 74 -5.93 -7.66 1.26
C TYR A 74 -5.09 -8.14 2.43
N MET A 75 -5.75 -8.61 3.46
CA MET A 75 -5.08 -9.17 4.63
C MET A 75 -5.60 -10.58 4.89
N TYR A 76 -4.69 -11.48 5.25
CA TYR A 76 -5.02 -12.82 5.70
C TYR A 76 -4.46 -12.98 7.10
N GLU A 77 -5.30 -13.45 8.02
CA GLU A 77 -4.90 -13.63 9.41
C GLU A 77 -5.14 -15.08 9.84
N TYR A 78 -4.05 -15.81 10.08
CA TYR A 78 -4.11 -17.16 10.61
C TYR A 78 -2.80 -17.41 11.35
N GLY A 79 -2.79 -17.05 12.63
CA GLY A 79 -1.59 -17.13 13.44
C GLY A 79 -0.59 -16.00 13.17
N ALA A 80 -0.53 -15.52 11.94
CA ALA A 80 0.30 -14.40 11.54
C ALA A 80 -0.53 -13.53 10.58
N VAL A 81 -0.08 -12.29 10.37
CA VAL A 81 -0.75 -11.35 9.48
C VAL A 81 0.01 -11.31 8.15
N ALA A 82 -0.68 -11.59 7.07
CA ALA A 82 -0.13 -11.48 5.72
C ALA A 82 -0.92 -10.46 4.92
N VAL A 83 -0.23 -9.70 4.07
CA VAL A 83 -0.87 -8.71 3.19
C VAL A 83 -0.46 -8.97 1.74
N SER A 84 -1.36 -8.63 0.81
CA SER A 84 -1.13 -8.83 -0.62
C SER A 84 -2.04 -7.93 -1.43
N THR A 85 -1.66 -7.62 -2.66
CA THR A 85 -2.53 -6.92 -3.60
C THR A 85 -3.50 -7.90 -4.29
N LYS A 86 -3.36 -9.20 -4.03
CA LYS A 86 -4.20 -10.24 -4.62
C LYS A 86 -4.98 -10.95 -3.52
N LEU A 87 -6.14 -11.46 -3.88
CA LEU A 87 -6.96 -12.23 -2.95
C LEU A 87 -6.24 -13.48 -2.49
N PHE A 88 -6.39 -13.78 -1.22
CA PHE A 88 -5.89 -15.04 -0.67
C PHE A 88 -6.89 -16.15 -0.98
N SER A 89 -6.40 -17.39 -1.02
CA SER A 89 -7.23 -18.55 -1.30
C SER A 89 -8.24 -18.84 -0.19
N CYS A 90 -7.91 -18.50 1.04
CA CYS A 90 -8.81 -18.69 2.16
C CYS A 90 -9.66 -17.44 2.40
N LEU A 91 -10.91 -17.49 1.97
CA LEU A 91 -11.81 -16.34 2.07
C LEU A 91 -12.36 -16.11 3.48
N TRP A 92 -12.32 -17.11 4.34
CA TRP A 92 -12.85 -16.99 5.69
C TRP A 92 -11.97 -16.11 6.59
N ASP A 93 -10.66 -16.18 6.39
CA ASP A 93 -9.70 -15.46 7.21
C ASP A 93 -9.04 -14.31 6.45
N SER A 94 -9.61 -13.93 5.31
CA SER A 94 -9.04 -12.87 4.50
C SER A 94 -10.09 -11.87 4.07
N GLY A 95 -9.65 -10.64 3.77
CA GLY A 95 -10.50 -9.57 3.29
C GLY A 95 -9.70 -8.36 2.92
N GLN A 96 -10.33 -7.45 2.21
CA GLN A 96 -9.70 -6.20 1.86
C GLN A 96 -9.60 -5.30 3.09
N ILE A 97 -8.45 -4.63 3.26
CA ILE A 97 -8.23 -3.70 4.37
C ILE A 97 -7.89 -2.30 3.90
N GLY A 98 -7.60 -2.11 2.62
CA GLY A 98 -7.25 -0.78 2.15
C GLY A 98 -6.79 -0.76 0.71
N PHE A 99 -5.95 0.23 0.41
CA PHE A 99 -5.42 0.47 -0.93
C PHE A 99 -3.96 0.87 -0.87
N ILE A 100 -3.22 0.59 -1.96
CA ILE A 100 -1.95 1.23 -2.23
C ILE A 100 -2.10 1.96 -3.56
N PHE A 101 -1.64 3.20 -3.63
CA PHE A 101 -1.91 4.04 -4.80
C PHE A 101 -0.78 5.03 -5.07
N VAL A 102 -0.77 5.56 -6.30
CA VAL A 102 0.16 6.62 -6.68
C VAL A 102 -0.56 7.57 -7.64
N SER A 103 -0.35 8.87 -7.46
CA SER A 103 -0.93 9.89 -8.31
C SER A 103 -0.15 10.03 -9.62
N LYS A 104 -0.82 10.57 -10.64
CA LYS A 104 -0.14 10.89 -11.91
C LYS A 104 0.94 11.94 -11.69
N GLU A 105 0.68 12.90 -10.84
CA GLU A 105 1.64 13.96 -10.53
C GLU A 105 2.92 13.38 -9.93
N LYS A 106 2.80 12.47 -8.99
CA LYS A 106 3.97 11.85 -8.36
C LYS A 106 4.78 11.05 -9.37
N LEU A 107 4.10 10.32 -10.27
CA LEU A 107 4.79 9.58 -11.32
C LEU A 107 5.56 10.52 -12.26
N ARG A 108 4.94 11.62 -12.66
CA ARG A 108 5.59 12.59 -13.53
C ARG A 108 6.85 13.17 -12.87
N LYS A 109 6.77 13.49 -11.61
CA LYS A 109 7.91 14.03 -10.86
C LYS A 109 9.02 12.99 -10.70
N GLU A 110 8.65 11.81 -10.28
CA GLU A 110 9.59 10.74 -9.98
C GLU A 110 10.39 10.31 -11.20
N TYR A 111 9.74 10.26 -12.35
CA TYR A 111 10.38 9.80 -13.60
C TYR A 111 10.75 10.92 -14.55
N GLY A 112 10.52 12.18 -14.17
CA GLY A 112 10.89 13.34 -14.99
C GLY A 112 10.20 13.38 -16.32
N VAL A 113 8.93 12.98 -16.38
CA VAL A 113 8.17 12.94 -17.63
C VAL A 113 6.96 13.86 -17.57
N LYS A 114 6.49 14.33 -18.73
CA LYS A 114 5.32 15.19 -18.80
C LYS A 114 4.02 14.40 -18.92
N ARG A 115 4.10 13.16 -19.39
CA ARG A 115 2.93 12.33 -19.66
C ARG A 115 3.08 10.97 -19.01
N VAL A 116 2.01 10.51 -18.38
CA VAL A 116 1.96 9.16 -17.83
C VAL A 116 1.51 8.22 -18.93
N THR A 117 2.42 7.37 -19.41
CA THR A 117 2.13 6.40 -20.47
C THR A 117 1.64 5.08 -19.90
N ALA A 118 1.04 4.24 -20.77
CA ALA A 118 0.62 2.90 -20.37
C ALA A 118 1.80 2.06 -19.86
N SER A 119 2.96 2.22 -20.47
CA SER A 119 4.18 1.54 -20.06
C SER A 119 4.60 1.95 -18.64
N LEU A 120 4.51 3.24 -18.33
CA LEU A 120 4.85 3.74 -17.01
C LEU A 120 3.83 3.26 -15.97
N VAL A 121 2.55 3.20 -16.31
CA VAL A 121 1.53 2.66 -15.43
C VAL A 121 1.81 1.20 -15.10
N ALA A 122 2.15 0.39 -16.12
CA ALA A 122 2.48 -1.02 -15.91
C ALA A 122 3.69 -1.19 -14.99
N LYS A 123 4.69 -0.34 -15.16
CA LYS A 123 5.86 -0.34 -14.28
C LYS A 123 5.48 0.03 -12.85
N ALA A 124 4.64 1.05 -12.69
CA ALA A 124 4.17 1.49 -11.39
C ALA A 124 3.39 0.40 -10.66
N VAL A 125 2.52 -0.33 -11.40
CA VAL A 125 1.78 -1.46 -10.82
C VAL A 125 2.76 -2.48 -10.21
N ARG A 126 3.79 -2.85 -10.95
CA ARG A 126 4.78 -3.82 -10.45
C ARG A 126 5.52 -3.31 -9.22
N ILE A 127 5.84 -2.02 -9.21
CA ILE A 127 6.53 -1.42 -8.05
C ILE A 127 5.62 -1.42 -6.83
N LEU A 128 4.36 -1.04 -6.98
CA LEU A 128 3.41 -1.04 -5.87
C LEU A 128 3.18 -2.45 -5.33
N GLU A 129 3.06 -3.44 -6.21
CA GLU A 129 2.94 -4.83 -5.80
C GLU A 129 4.16 -5.29 -5.01
N ALA A 130 5.36 -4.90 -5.47
CA ALA A 130 6.60 -5.22 -4.78
C ALA A 130 6.69 -4.54 -3.41
N GLU A 131 6.21 -3.31 -3.30
CA GLU A 131 6.19 -2.60 -2.02
C GLU A 131 5.29 -3.28 -0.99
N VAL A 132 4.12 -3.79 -1.43
CA VAL A 132 3.25 -4.55 -0.54
C VAL A 132 3.91 -5.85 -0.12
N GLN A 133 4.60 -6.52 -1.05
CA GLN A 133 5.28 -7.77 -0.76
C GLN A 133 6.42 -7.57 0.24
N GLU A 134 7.16 -6.49 0.10
CA GLU A 134 8.23 -6.13 1.03
C GLU A 134 7.66 -5.88 2.43
N TYR A 135 6.54 -5.18 2.51
CA TYR A 135 5.86 -4.95 3.77
C TYR A 135 5.37 -6.26 4.39
N ASN A 136 4.84 -7.16 3.54
CA ASN A 136 4.41 -8.48 3.99
C ASN A 136 5.57 -9.26 4.61
N GLN A 137 6.75 -9.20 4.02
CA GLN A 137 7.93 -9.85 4.58
C GLN A 137 8.29 -9.28 5.94
N TYR A 138 8.21 -7.97 6.08
CA TYR A 138 8.45 -7.30 7.35
C TYR A 138 7.46 -7.77 8.43
N LEU A 139 6.18 -7.89 8.09
CA LEU A 139 5.15 -8.31 9.04
C LEU A 139 5.31 -9.77 9.48
N ASN A 140 5.97 -10.59 8.67
CA ASN A 140 6.05 -12.03 8.89
C ASN A 140 7.43 -12.52 9.33
N GLN A 141 8.18 -11.70 9.98
CA GLN A 141 9.47 -12.15 10.47
C GLN A 141 9.47 -12.49 11.97
#